data_2783e5f425fa76e2b9ee79a7855aed12
#
_entry.id   2783e5f425fa76e2b9ee79a7855aed12
#
_cell.length_a   1.000
_cell.length_b   1.000
_cell.length_c   1.000
_cell.angle_alpha   90.00
_cell.angle_beta   90.00
_cell.angle_gamma   90.00
#
_symmetry.space_group_name_H-M   'P 1'
#
loop_
_entity.id
_entity.type
_entity.pdbx_description
1 polymer ?
#
loop_
_entity_poly.entity_id
_entity_poly.type
_entity_poly.pdbx_seq_one_letter_code
_entity_poly.pdbx_strand_id
1 'polypeptide(L)'
;MHELSIAESIVGVAERHAAGRTVCAVDIRVGHLRQVVPTALEFAFELTAKGTCLDGAELRMKQVAAAGRCRACGAESVLEGFPLTCAACGGLDVEVTAGEELLVDSLELEETMTTTGGPRHAE
;
A
#
# COMPACT_ATOMS: atom_id res chain seq x y z
N MET A 1 11.08 -5.17 10.10
CA MET A 1 10.65 -4.59 11.36
C MET A 1 9.39 -3.79 11.19
N HIS A 2 9.48 -2.69 10.45
CA HIS A 2 8.29 -1.89 10.26
C HIS A 2 7.24 -2.59 9.40
N GLU A 3 7.62 -3.66 8.70
CA GLU A 3 6.64 -4.40 7.89
C GLU A 3 5.53 -4.99 8.75
N LEU A 4 5.84 -5.44 9.96
CA LEU A 4 4.79 -5.97 10.83
C LEU A 4 3.81 -4.87 11.23
N SER A 5 4.30 -3.70 11.61
CA SER A 5 3.44 -2.57 11.94
C SER A 5 2.56 -2.17 10.76
N ILE A 6 3.15 -2.18 9.57
CA ILE A 6 2.42 -1.84 8.35
C ILE A 6 1.33 -2.87 8.10
N ALA A 7 1.66 -4.15 8.26
CA ALA A 7 0.69 -5.22 8.05
C ALA A 7 -0.47 -5.10 9.04
N GLU A 8 -0.17 -4.78 10.29
CA GLU A 8 -1.22 -4.59 11.30
C GLU A 8 -2.13 -3.43 10.94
N SER A 9 -1.57 -2.35 10.43
CA SER A 9 -2.36 -1.22 9.98
C SER A 9 -3.26 -1.57 8.81
N ILE A 10 -2.71 -2.32 7.84
CA ILE A 10 -3.47 -2.73 6.67
C ILE A 10 -4.64 -3.61 7.07
N VAL A 11 -4.39 -4.60 7.93
CA VAL A 11 -5.44 -5.50 8.39
C VAL A 11 -6.50 -4.73 9.16
N GLY A 12 -6.09 -3.80 10.02
CA GLY A 12 -7.05 -3.01 10.80
C GLY A 12 -7.94 -2.15 9.93
N VAL A 13 -7.37 -1.49 8.92
CA VAL A 13 -8.15 -0.67 8.00
C VAL A 13 -9.10 -1.55 7.21
N ALA A 14 -8.60 -2.68 6.70
CA ALA A 14 -9.42 -3.58 5.89
C ALA A 14 -10.57 -4.17 6.69
N GLU A 15 -10.31 -4.55 7.94
CA GLU A 15 -11.38 -5.10 8.79
C GLU A 15 -12.50 -4.09 9.00
N ARG A 16 -12.15 -2.84 9.25
CA ARG A 16 -13.16 -1.80 9.46
C ARG A 16 -14.02 -1.60 8.22
N HIS A 17 -13.40 -1.61 7.05
CA HIS A 17 -14.14 -1.39 5.81
C HIS A 17 -14.89 -2.62 5.35
N ALA A 18 -14.42 -3.82 5.70
CA ALA A 18 -15.09 -5.05 5.32
C ALA A 18 -16.35 -5.29 6.14
N ALA A 19 -16.42 -4.74 7.34
CA ALA A 19 -17.60 -4.84 8.21
C ALA A 19 -18.05 -6.29 8.41
N GLY A 20 -17.10 -7.16 8.69
CA GLY A 20 -17.38 -8.57 8.95
C GLY A 20 -17.41 -9.48 7.74
N ARG A 21 -17.31 -8.91 6.53
CA ARG A 21 -17.32 -9.72 5.32
C ARG A 21 -15.93 -10.29 5.07
N THR A 22 -15.89 -11.45 4.42
CA THR A 22 -14.63 -12.08 4.07
C THR A 22 -13.93 -11.28 2.98
N VAL A 23 -12.65 -11.02 3.18
CA VAL A 23 -11.83 -10.29 2.22
C VAL A 23 -11.00 -11.29 1.43
N CYS A 24 -11.08 -11.22 0.10
CA CYS A 24 -10.31 -12.09 -0.79
C CYS A 24 -8.98 -11.48 -1.18
N ALA A 25 -8.92 -10.16 -1.29
CA ALA A 25 -7.70 -9.48 -1.69
C ALA A 25 -7.72 -8.05 -1.19
N VAL A 26 -6.52 -7.52 -0.97
CA VAL A 26 -6.33 -6.13 -0.55
C VAL A 26 -5.34 -5.51 -1.53
N ASP A 27 -5.74 -4.41 -2.15
CA ASP A 27 -4.89 -3.66 -3.05
C ASP A 27 -4.32 -2.46 -2.31
N ILE A 28 -2.99 -2.38 -2.25
CA ILE A 28 -2.31 -1.29 -1.55
C ILE A 28 -1.33 -0.59 -2.46
N ARG A 29 -1.04 0.66 -2.14
CA ARG A 29 0.05 1.41 -2.77
C ARG A 29 1.09 1.73 -1.72
N VAL A 30 2.34 1.45 -2.03
CA VAL A 30 3.46 1.71 -1.13
C VAL A 30 4.50 2.53 -1.87
N GLY A 31 4.86 3.67 -1.32
CA GLY A 31 5.87 4.51 -1.91
C GLY A 31 7.27 3.94 -1.75
N HIS A 32 8.12 4.20 -2.73
CA HIS A 32 9.48 3.70 -2.75
C HIS A 32 10.28 4.13 -1.52
N LEU A 33 10.02 5.33 -1.01
CA LEU A 33 10.76 5.86 0.13
C LEU A 33 10.36 5.22 1.46
N ARG A 34 9.29 4.42 1.49
CA ARG A 34 8.95 3.65 2.67
C ARG A 34 9.92 2.50 2.91
N GLN A 35 10.66 2.11 1.86
CA GLN A 35 11.68 1.06 1.96
C GLN A 35 11.14 -0.24 2.49
N VAL A 36 9.92 -0.58 2.07
CA VAL A 36 9.26 -1.82 2.46
C VAL A 36 9.81 -2.96 1.60
N VAL A 37 10.17 -4.06 2.26
CA VAL A 37 10.58 -5.26 1.55
C VAL A 37 9.31 -6.05 1.24
N PRO A 38 8.95 -6.22 -0.06
CA PRO A 38 7.66 -6.81 -0.40
C PRO A 38 7.43 -8.20 0.19
N THR A 39 8.45 -9.07 0.14
CA THR A 39 8.28 -10.44 0.67
C THR A 39 8.10 -10.42 2.17
N ALA A 40 8.78 -9.51 2.87
CA ALA A 40 8.63 -9.38 4.32
C ALA A 40 7.24 -8.88 4.66
N LEU A 41 6.72 -7.93 3.88
CA LEU A 41 5.38 -7.42 4.13
C LEU A 41 4.33 -8.50 3.86
N GLU A 42 4.49 -9.27 2.80
CA GLU A 42 3.56 -10.36 2.49
C GLU A 42 3.53 -11.37 3.62
N PHE A 43 4.69 -11.72 4.15
CA PHE A 43 4.76 -12.68 5.25
C PHE A 43 4.11 -12.13 6.51
N ALA A 44 4.41 -10.87 6.84
CA ALA A 44 3.81 -10.22 8.00
C ALA A 44 2.30 -10.12 7.86
N PHE A 45 1.84 -9.85 6.63
CA PHE A 45 0.40 -9.77 6.37
C PHE A 45 -0.27 -11.12 6.60
N GLU A 46 0.35 -12.20 6.13
CA GLU A 46 -0.21 -13.54 6.36
C GLU A 46 -0.36 -13.84 7.84
N LEU A 47 0.67 -13.50 8.61
CA LEU A 47 0.62 -13.75 10.06
C LEU A 47 -0.45 -12.92 10.74
N THR A 48 -0.54 -11.64 10.36
CA THR A 48 -1.47 -10.72 11.00
C THR A 48 -2.90 -11.01 10.62
N ALA A 49 -3.12 -11.52 9.41
CA ALA A 49 -4.46 -11.78 8.90
C ALA A 49 -5.08 -13.04 9.48
N LYS A 50 -4.29 -13.92 10.06
CA LYS A 50 -4.81 -15.20 10.56
C LYS A 50 -5.87 -14.96 11.62
N GLY A 51 -6.99 -15.68 11.48
CA GLY A 51 -8.09 -15.57 12.42
C GLY A 51 -8.96 -14.35 12.22
N THR A 52 -8.68 -13.53 11.22
CA THR A 52 -9.49 -12.37 10.89
C THR A 52 -10.27 -12.64 9.61
N CYS A 53 -11.11 -11.68 9.22
CA CYS A 53 -11.83 -11.83 7.96
C CYS A 53 -10.91 -11.71 6.74
N LEU A 54 -9.63 -11.44 6.95
CA LEU A 54 -8.64 -11.39 5.89
C LEU A 54 -7.80 -12.67 5.82
N ASP A 55 -8.10 -13.68 6.61
CA ASP A 55 -7.34 -14.92 6.59
C ASP A 55 -7.37 -15.53 5.20
N GLY A 56 -6.20 -15.75 4.61
CA GLY A 56 -6.09 -16.27 3.27
C GLY A 56 -6.21 -15.24 2.16
N ALA A 57 -6.41 -13.97 2.49
CA ALA A 57 -6.52 -12.92 1.50
C ALA A 57 -5.19 -12.69 0.80
N GLU A 58 -5.28 -12.29 -0.45
CA GLU A 58 -4.11 -11.93 -1.25
C GLU A 58 -3.77 -10.46 -1.03
N LEU A 59 -2.49 -10.18 -0.80
CA LEU A 59 -2.01 -8.80 -0.71
C LEU A 59 -1.41 -8.41 -2.05
N ARG A 60 -2.03 -7.44 -2.71
CA ARG A 60 -1.55 -6.93 -4.00
C ARG A 60 -0.93 -5.57 -3.78
N MET A 61 0.36 -5.48 -4.04
CA MET A 61 1.12 -4.28 -3.74
C MET A 61 1.55 -3.59 -5.01
N LYS A 62 1.20 -2.32 -5.12
CA LYS A 62 1.68 -1.47 -6.21
C LYS A 62 2.69 -0.50 -5.63
N GLN A 63 3.88 -0.51 -6.20
CA GLN A 63 4.92 0.41 -5.75
C GLN A 63 4.82 1.72 -6.49
N VAL A 64 4.98 2.82 -5.76
CA VAL A 64 4.91 4.16 -6.32
C VAL A 64 6.32 4.72 -6.32
N ALA A 65 6.79 5.14 -7.50
CA ALA A 65 8.12 5.71 -7.62
C ALA A 65 8.22 6.99 -6.81
N ALA A 66 9.40 7.22 -6.25
CA ALA A 66 9.65 8.45 -5.51
C ALA A 66 9.95 9.58 -6.47
N ALA A 67 9.43 10.76 -6.17
CA ALA A 67 9.65 11.94 -6.98
C ALA A 67 9.73 13.15 -6.07
N GLY A 68 10.43 14.18 -6.54
CA GLY A 68 10.58 15.38 -5.77
C GLY A 68 10.83 16.58 -6.64
N ARG A 69 10.71 17.75 -6.03
CA ARG A 69 10.98 19.04 -6.66
C ARG A 69 12.09 19.72 -5.88
N CYS A 70 13.10 20.18 -6.61
CA CYS A 70 14.20 20.91 -5.98
C CYS A 70 13.75 22.35 -5.70
N ARG A 71 13.88 22.78 -4.46
CA ARG A 71 13.51 24.15 -4.10
C ARG A 71 14.54 25.17 -4.62
N ALA A 72 15.76 24.69 -4.89
CA ALA A 72 16.82 25.59 -5.36
C ALA A 72 16.71 25.85 -6.85
N CYS A 73 16.46 24.82 -7.68
CA CYS A 73 16.42 25.00 -9.13
C CYS A 73 15.05 24.77 -9.75
N GLY A 74 14.09 24.24 -8.99
CA GLY A 74 12.72 24.04 -9.46
C GLY A 74 12.51 22.79 -10.30
N ALA A 75 13.57 22.00 -10.54
CA ALA A 75 13.44 20.82 -11.37
C ALA A 75 12.72 19.69 -10.61
N GLU A 76 11.91 18.96 -11.37
CA GLU A 76 11.28 17.73 -10.82
C GLU A 76 12.07 16.54 -11.31
N SER A 77 12.25 15.57 -10.42
CA SER A 77 13.03 14.38 -10.79
C SER A 77 12.57 13.18 -9.99
N VAL A 78 12.92 12.01 -10.51
CA VAL A 78 12.71 10.75 -9.82
C VAL A 78 13.81 10.61 -8.78
N LEU A 79 13.42 10.21 -7.55
CA LEU A 79 14.35 10.03 -6.45
C LEU A 79 14.59 8.53 -6.29
N GLU A 80 15.85 8.14 -6.18
CA GLU A 80 16.18 6.72 -6.14
C GLU A 80 16.41 6.21 -4.73
N GLY A 81 16.40 7.10 -3.76
CA GLY A 81 16.60 6.71 -2.37
C GLY A 81 17.27 7.83 -1.61
N PHE A 82 17.87 7.48 -0.49
CA PHE A 82 18.52 8.47 0.37
C PHE A 82 20.01 8.47 0.12
N PRO A 83 20.66 9.63 0.17
CA PRO A 83 20.07 10.96 0.42
C PRO A 83 19.25 11.44 -0.76
N LEU A 84 18.27 12.30 -0.48
CA LEU A 84 17.42 12.86 -1.51
C LEU A 84 18.16 14.00 -2.20
N THR A 85 18.51 13.78 -3.46
CA THR A 85 19.29 14.76 -4.21
C THR A 85 18.57 15.12 -5.50
N CYS A 86 18.75 16.35 -5.94
CA CYS A 86 18.20 16.80 -7.21
C CYS A 86 19.04 16.24 -8.35
N ALA A 87 18.38 15.59 -9.31
CA ALA A 87 19.06 15.01 -10.45
C ALA A 87 19.64 16.08 -11.37
N ALA A 88 19.09 17.29 -11.35
CA ALA A 88 19.52 18.36 -12.23
C ALA A 88 20.69 19.15 -11.66
N CYS A 89 20.65 19.53 -10.37
CA CYS A 89 21.69 20.38 -9.81
C CYS A 89 22.50 19.72 -8.69
N GLY A 90 22.09 18.51 -8.26
CA GLY A 90 22.80 17.79 -7.21
C GLY A 90 22.55 18.34 -5.81
N GLY A 91 21.66 19.31 -5.66
CA GLY A 91 21.37 19.90 -4.36
C GLY A 91 20.57 18.96 -3.47
N LEU A 92 20.54 19.30 -2.19
CA LEU A 92 19.87 18.48 -1.18
C LEU A 92 18.54 19.06 -0.72
N ASP A 93 18.14 20.21 -1.23
CA ASP A 93 16.91 20.86 -0.82
C ASP A 93 15.75 20.41 -1.70
N VAL A 94 15.37 19.14 -1.50
CA VAL A 94 14.36 18.50 -2.34
C VAL A 94 13.11 18.26 -1.53
N GLU A 95 11.97 18.71 -2.07
CA GLU A 95 10.67 18.45 -1.50
C GLU A 95 10.10 17.19 -2.15
N VAL A 96 9.74 16.20 -1.33
CA VAL A 96 9.17 14.94 -1.83
C VAL A 96 7.74 15.19 -2.28
N THR A 97 7.43 14.83 -3.53
CA THR A 97 6.09 14.97 -4.07
C THR A 97 5.39 13.64 -4.27
N ALA A 98 6.13 12.54 -4.27
CA ALA A 98 5.57 11.19 -4.37
C ALA A 98 6.59 10.21 -3.81
N GLY A 99 6.10 9.02 -3.41
CA GLY A 99 6.99 7.97 -2.95
C GLY A 99 6.90 7.68 -1.46
N GLU A 100 6.03 8.40 -0.73
CA GLU A 100 5.82 8.16 0.69
C GLU A 100 4.46 7.53 0.97
N GLU A 101 3.75 7.12 -0.06
CA GLU A 101 2.40 6.59 0.07
C GLU A 101 2.39 5.29 0.87
N LEU A 102 1.33 5.14 1.64
CA LEU A 102 0.97 3.87 2.25
C LEU A 102 -0.54 3.88 2.35
N LEU A 103 -1.19 3.36 1.31
CA LEU A 103 -2.62 3.50 1.15
C LEU A 103 -3.25 2.16 0.84
N VAL A 104 -4.40 1.89 1.46
CA VAL A 104 -5.25 0.79 1.05
C VAL A 104 -6.19 1.34 -0.01
N ASP A 105 -5.98 0.91 -1.25
CA ASP A 105 -6.76 1.44 -2.37
C ASP A 105 -8.14 0.80 -2.44
N SER A 106 -8.19 -0.52 -2.28
CA SER A 106 -9.45 -1.23 -2.45
C SER A 106 -9.37 -2.60 -1.81
N LEU A 107 -10.53 -3.16 -1.57
CA LEU A 107 -10.68 -4.52 -1.07
C LEU A 107 -11.51 -5.29 -2.05
N GLU A 108 -11.16 -6.55 -2.25
CA GLU A 108 -11.99 -7.47 -2.97
C GLU A 108 -12.66 -8.37 -1.96
N LEU A 109 -13.98 -8.28 -1.86
CA LEU A 109 -14.74 -9.02 -0.87
C LEU A 109 -15.30 -10.28 -1.50
N GLU A 110 -15.45 -11.32 -0.70
CA GLU A 110 -16.05 -12.54 -1.15
C GLU A 110 -17.52 -12.30 -1.46
N GLU A 111 -17.95 -12.76 -2.66
CA GLU A 111 -19.35 -12.65 -3.05
C GLU A 111 -20.18 -13.59 -2.23
N THR A 112 -21.27 -13.08 -1.65
CA THR A 112 -22.18 -13.96 -0.94
C THR A 112 -23.08 -14.67 -1.94
N MET A 113 -23.43 -15.88 -1.62
CA MET A 113 -24.26 -16.70 -2.51
C MET A 113 -25.73 -16.40 -2.34
N THR A 114 -26.10 -15.52 -1.55
CA THR A 114 -27.48 -15.14 -1.41
C THR A 114 -27.93 -14.32 -2.57
N THR A 115 -28.34 -14.23 -2.86
CA THR A 115 -28.66 -13.56 -3.56
C THR A 115 -29.02 -13.03 -4.08
N THR A 116 -29.33 -12.70 -4.26
CA THR A 116 -29.41 -12.19 -4.79
C THR A 116 -29.00 -11.69 -5.41
N GLY A 117 -29.05 -11.57 -5.67
CA GLY A 117 -28.45 -11.11 -6.13
C GLY A 117 -27.98 -10.86 -6.69
N GLY A 118 -28.13 -10.68 -6.92
CA GLY A 118 -27.39 -10.38 -7.17
C GLY A 118 -26.78 -10.44 -7.79
N PRO A 119 -26.78 -10.16 -8.15
CA PRO A 119 -25.87 -10.03 -8.56
C PRO A 119 -25.09 -9.91 -8.96
N ARG A 120 -24.90 -9.80 -9.17
CA ARG A 120 -24.04 -9.62 -9.19
C ARG A 120 -23.17 -9.04 -9.42
N HIS A 121 -23.35 -8.67 -9.50
CA HIS A 121 -22.41 -8.23 -9.34
C HIS A 121 -22.16 -7.63 -9.20
N ALA A 122 -22.76 -7.36 -9.22
CA ALA A 122 -22.43 -6.94 -8.77
C ALA A 122 -22.41 -6.55 -8.45
N GLU A 123 -22.63 -6.59 -8.47
CA GLU A 123 -22.49 -6.47 -7.98
C GLU A 123 -22.17 -6.15 -7.97
#